data_9da2bbc0f7b14160bccd8522471a8ada
#
_entry.id   9da2bbc0f7b14160bccd8522471a8ada
#
_cell.length_a   1.000
_cell.length_b   1.000
_cell.length_c   1.000
_cell.angle_alpha   90.00
_cell.angle_beta   90.00
_cell.angle_gamma   90.00
#
_symmetry.space_group_name_H-M   'P 1'
#
loop_
_entity.id
_entity.type
_entity.pdbx_description
1 polymer ?
#
loop_
_entity_poly.entity_id
_entity_poly.type
_entity_poly.pdbx_seq_one_letter_code
_entity_poly.pdbx_strand_id
1 'polypeptide(L)'
;GITEFLPISSSAHLIIFRHFMKIEDTQTVFFNVLLHFGSMIAILLTFSKEWKRLFLALCGIIIDLFHNLKEHFSSQHQERKQYRKVLGSNYRMLAFLLILTTIPTAVIGGMIQSLVTLTSSNLLAPGVGLYLTAILLVVADMLPEGEKTQKNLKPKDALIAGFFQGFSTIPGLSRLGS
;
A
#
# COMPACT_ATOMS: atom_id res chain seq x y z
N GLY A 1 14.30 2.46 -11.33
CA GLY A 1 13.59 1.16 -11.34
C GLY A 1 14.02 0.25 -10.20
N ILE A 2 15.33 -0.04 -10.06
CA ILE A 2 15.84 -0.95 -9.01
C ILE A 2 15.45 -0.47 -7.60
N THR A 3 15.55 0.82 -7.34
CA THR A 3 15.19 1.43 -6.04
C THR A 3 13.70 1.33 -5.69
N GLU A 4 12.83 1.00 -6.64
CA GLU A 4 11.40 0.75 -6.38
C GLU A 4 11.14 -0.57 -5.68
N PHE A 5 12.06 -1.55 -5.84
CA PHE A 5 11.94 -2.88 -5.25
C PHE A 5 12.76 -3.04 -3.97
N LEU A 6 13.59 -2.07 -3.65
CA LEU A 6 14.41 -2.06 -2.43
C LEU A 6 13.79 -1.11 -1.39
N PRO A 7 13.86 -1.43 -0.10
CA PRO A 7 13.32 -0.59 0.97
C PRO A 7 14.23 0.63 1.29
N ILE A 8 14.66 1.37 0.24
CA ILE A 8 15.64 2.46 0.32
C ILE A 8 15.11 3.82 -0.16
N SER A 9 13.78 3.97 -0.31
CA SER A 9 13.13 5.19 -0.79
C SER A 9 13.53 5.63 -2.20
N SER A 10 12.84 5.11 -3.22
CA SER A 10 13.01 5.52 -4.63
C SER A 10 12.78 7.01 -4.86
N SER A 11 11.80 7.61 -4.17
CA SER A 11 11.47 9.03 -4.28
C SER A 11 12.64 9.95 -3.88
N ALA A 12 13.32 9.65 -2.77
CA ALA A 12 14.48 10.43 -2.34
C ALA A 12 15.64 10.32 -3.34
N HIS A 13 15.94 9.11 -3.82
CA HIS A 13 16.98 8.91 -4.83
C HIS A 13 16.67 9.67 -6.11
N LEU A 14 15.42 9.71 -6.54
CA LEU A 14 15.01 10.50 -7.70
C LEU A 14 15.20 12.00 -7.51
N ILE A 15 14.85 12.55 -6.33
CA ILE A 15 15.05 13.97 -6.01
C ILE A 15 16.54 14.32 -6.03
N ILE A 16 17.38 13.51 -5.38
CA ILE A 16 18.84 13.70 -5.34
C ILE A 16 19.42 13.62 -6.75
N PHE A 17 19.08 12.59 -7.51
CA PHE A 17 19.59 12.39 -8.87
C PHE A 17 19.25 13.57 -9.79
N ARG A 18 18.02 14.10 -9.71
CA ARG A 18 17.58 15.27 -10.47
C ARG A 18 18.38 16.52 -10.12
N HIS A 19 18.60 16.75 -8.83
CA HIS A 19 19.37 17.89 -8.38
C HIS A 19 20.77 17.88 -8.99
N PHE A 20 21.45 16.73 -8.98
CA PHE A 20 22.77 16.59 -9.60
C PHE A 20 22.76 16.72 -11.12
N MET A 21 21.73 16.19 -11.77
CA MET A 21 21.59 16.23 -13.25
C MET A 21 21.02 17.56 -13.76
N LYS A 22 20.59 18.47 -12.90
CA LYS A 22 19.97 19.76 -13.24
C LYS A 22 18.77 19.59 -14.19
N ILE A 23 17.94 18.56 -13.96
CA ILE A 23 16.75 18.26 -14.76
C ILE A 23 15.61 19.18 -14.30
N GLU A 24 15.01 19.92 -15.24
CA GLU A 24 13.88 20.81 -14.97
C GLU A 24 12.63 20.07 -14.51
N ASP A 25 11.84 20.72 -13.65
CA ASP A 25 10.66 20.11 -12.99
C ASP A 25 9.51 19.72 -13.95
N THR A 26 9.41 20.35 -15.11
CA THR A 26 8.31 20.15 -16.05
C THR A 26 8.22 18.74 -16.64
N GLN A 27 9.36 18.08 -16.85
CA GLN A 27 9.40 16.70 -17.39
C GLN A 27 9.33 15.62 -16.32
N THR A 28 9.36 16.03 -15.09
CA THR A 28 9.53 15.23 -13.88
C THR A 28 8.33 14.33 -13.57
N VAL A 29 7.12 14.87 -13.67
CA VAL A 29 5.88 14.13 -13.35
C VAL A 29 5.69 12.96 -14.31
N PHE A 30 5.86 13.22 -15.61
CA PHE A 30 5.72 12.18 -16.63
C PHE A 30 6.75 11.06 -16.46
N PHE A 31 8.00 11.40 -16.20
CA PHE A 31 9.06 10.42 -15.96
C PHE A 31 8.80 9.56 -14.71
N ASN A 32 8.33 10.16 -13.61
CA ASN A 32 7.94 9.42 -12.42
C ASN A 32 6.78 8.45 -12.69
N VAL A 33 5.76 8.92 -13.40
CA VAL A 33 4.60 8.07 -13.75
C VAL A 33 5.07 6.88 -14.59
N LEU A 34 5.96 7.07 -15.56
CA LEU A 34 6.52 5.98 -16.37
C LEU A 34 7.31 4.98 -15.52
N LEU A 35 8.14 5.45 -14.58
CA LEU A 35 8.89 4.57 -13.68
C LEU A 35 7.97 3.73 -12.81
N HIS A 36 6.97 4.35 -12.19
CA HIS A 36 5.99 3.62 -11.38
C HIS A 36 5.14 2.66 -12.21
N PHE A 37 4.75 3.06 -13.41
CA PHE A 37 4.00 2.21 -14.34
C PHE A 37 4.81 0.99 -14.76
N GLY A 38 6.09 1.17 -15.11
CA GLY A 38 7.00 0.07 -15.42
C GLY A 38 7.18 -0.90 -14.26
N SER A 39 7.38 -0.38 -13.04
CA SER A 39 7.48 -1.21 -11.83
C SER A 39 6.19 -1.96 -11.54
N MET A 40 5.03 -1.32 -11.73
CA MET A 40 3.72 -1.96 -11.57
C MET A 40 3.53 -3.11 -12.55
N ILE A 41 3.87 -2.94 -13.83
CA ILE A 41 3.82 -4.01 -14.83
C ILE A 41 4.73 -5.16 -14.42
N ALA A 42 5.96 -4.89 -13.99
CA ALA A 42 6.89 -5.91 -13.55
C ALA A 42 6.34 -6.74 -12.38
N ILE A 43 5.73 -6.09 -11.37
CA ILE A 43 5.07 -6.76 -10.25
C ILE A 43 3.88 -7.60 -10.72
N LEU A 44 3.03 -7.07 -11.60
CA LEU A 44 1.86 -7.78 -12.12
C LEU A 44 2.26 -9.03 -12.91
N LEU A 45 3.32 -8.96 -13.71
CA LEU A 45 3.83 -10.10 -14.47
C LEU A 45 4.46 -11.15 -13.54
N THR A 46 5.29 -10.73 -12.60
CA THR A 46 6.00 -11.62 -11.69
C THR A 46 5.03 -12.36 -10.76
N PHE A 47 4.06 -11.65 -10.20
CA PHE A 47 3.08 -12.20 -9.24
C PHE A 47 1.69 -12.39 -9.86
N SER A 48 1.63 -12.71 -11.15
CA SER A 48 0.36 -12.79 -11.91
C SER A 48 -0.66 -13.77 -11.30
N LYS A 49 -0.20 -14.89 -10.72
CA LYS A 49 -1.07 -15.89 -10.07
C LYS A 49 -1.70 -15.34 -8.79
N GLU A 50 -0.92 -14.64 -7.98
CA GLU A 50 -1.35 -14.03 -6.72
C GLU A 50 -2.33 -12.89 -6.99
N TRP A 51 -2.05 -12.05 -7.96
CA TRP A 51 -2.95 -10.98 -8.39
C TRP A 51 -4.28 -11.51 -8.91
N LYS A 52 -4.25 -12.57 -9.73
CA LYS A 52 -5.49 -13.22 -10.19
C LYS A 52 -6.33 -13.75 -9.02
N ARG A 53 -5.70 -14.38 -8.03
CA ARG A 53 -6.39 -14.89 -6.84
C ARG A 53 -6.99 -13.76 -6.00
N LEU A 54 -6.25 -12.66 -5.80
CA LEU A 54 -6.74 -11.48 -5.08
C LEU A 54 -7.91 -10.83 -5.82
N PHE A 55 -7.79 -10.66 -7.14
CA PHE A 55 -8.87 -10.10 -7.96
C PHE A 55 -10.14 -10.93 -7.89
N LEU A 56 -10.03 -12.25 -8.04
CA LEU A 56 -11.17 -13.16 -7.91
C LEU A 56 -11.76 -13.13 -6.49
N ALA A 57 -10.93 -12.98 -5.47
CA ALA A 57 -11.38 -12.83 -4.08
C ALA A 57 -12.18 -11.53 -3.89
N LEU A 58 -11.73 -10.41 -4.44
CA LEU A 58 -12.46 -9.13 -4.42
C LEU A 58 -13.80 -9.22 -5.15
N CYS A 59 -13.84 -9.80 -6.36
CA CYS A 59 -15.07 -10.04 -7.08
C CYS A 59 -16.05 -10.91 -6.26
N GLY A 60 -15.52 -11.97 -5.63
CA GLY A 60 -16.32 -12.85 -4.77
C GLY A 60 -16.90 -12.12 -3.55
N ILE A 61 -16.15 -11.23 -2.90
CA ILE A 61 -16.63 -10.39 -1.79
C ILE A 61 -17.79 -9.50 -2.27
N ILE A 62 -17.62 -8.83 -3.40
CA ILE A 62 -18.64 -7.93 -3.97
C ILE A 62 -19.91 -8.70 -4.30
N ILE A 63 -19.80 -9.85 -4.98
CA ILE A 63 -20.94 -10.68 -5.37
C ILE A 63 -21.70 -11.16 -4.13
N ASP A 64 -21.00 -11.68 -3.11
CA ASP A 64 -21.64 -12.19 -1.90
C ASP A 64 -22.25 -11.06 -1.06
N LEU A 65 -21.64 -9.87 -1.07
CA LEU A 65 -22.21 -8.69 -0.42
C LEU A 65 -23.52 -8.26 -1.10
N PHE A 66 -23.54 -8.20 -2.44
CA PHE A 66 -24.76 -7.88 -3.19
C PHE A 66 -25.85 -8.94 -2.98
N HIS A 67 -25.47 -10.22 -2.96
CA HIS A 67 -26.42 -11.30 -2.71
C HIS A 67 -27.04 -11.17 -1.30
N ASN A 68 -26.21 -10.97 -0.27
CA ASN A 68 -26.67 -10.81 1.11
C ASN A 68 -27.53 -9.55 1.28
N LEU A 69 -27.19 -8.47 0.58
CA LEU A 69 -27.98 -7.24 0.58
C LEU A 69 -29.34 -7.45 -0.07
N LYS A 70 -29.40 -8.14 -1.22
CA LYS A 70 -30.65 -8.51 -1.90
C LYS A 70 -31.52 -9.40 -1.01
N GLU A 71 -30.94 -10.40 -0.37
CA GLU A 71 -31.65 -11.27 0.60
C GLU A 71 -32.18 -10.49 1.81
N HIS A 72 -31.40 -9.49 2.27
CA HIS A 72 -31.84 -8.65 3.39
C HIS A 72 -33.06 -7.80 3.05
N PHE A 73 -33.09 -7.21 1.85
CA PHE A 73 -34.21 -6.37 1.37
C PHE A 73 -35.35 -7.14 0.71
N SER A 74 -35.20 -8.43 0.42
CA SER A 74 -36.27 -9.26 -0.12
C SER A 74 -37.25 -9.62 0.99
N SER A 75 -38.37 -8.90 1.03
CA SER A 75 -39.40 -9.04 2.06
C SER A 75 -40.32 -10.27 1.87
N GLN A 76 -40.14 -11.07 0.83
CA GLN A 76 -41.19 -11.95 0.32
C GLN A 76 -41.16 -13.42 0.80
N HIS A 77 -40.08 -13.87 1.47
CA HIS A 77 -40.09 -15.26 2.01
C HIS A 77 -39.40 -15.29 3.37
N GLN A 78 -40.21 -15.51 4.40
CA GLN A 78 -39.84 -15.68 5.81
C GLN A 78 -39.18 -17.04 6.11
N GLU A 79 -38.96 -17.87 5.07
CA GLU A 79 -38.34 -19.18 5.18
C GLU A 79 -36.86 -19.14 4.83
N ARG A 80 -36.00 -19.20 5.86
CA ARG A 80 -34.52 -19.37 5.84
C ARG A 80 -33.76 -18.47 4.89
N LYS A 81 -33.48 -17.24 5.32
CA LYS A 81 -32.50 -16.37 4.68
C LYS A 81 -31.12 -17.07 4.61
N GLN A 82 -30.67 -17.39 3.40
CA GLN A 82 -29.34 -18.00 3.17
C GLN A 82 -28.28 -16.94 2.98
N TYR A 83 -27.72 -16.43 4.09
CA TYR A 83 -26.57 -15.53 4.03
C TYR A 83 -25.31 -16.29 3.65
N ARG A 84 -24.58 -15.76 2.66
CA ARG A 84 -23.27 -16.29 2.26
C ARG A 84 -22.17 -15.70 3.15
N LYS A 85 -21.23 -16.54 3.54
CA LYS A 85 -20.07 -16.12 4.34
C LYS A 85 -19.09 -15.34 3.45
N VAL A 86 -19.09 -14.01 3.53
CA VAL A 86 -18.30 -13.11 2.68
C VAL A 86 -16.78 -13.35 2.82
N LEU A 87 -16.28 -13.47 4.06
CA LEU A 87 -14.86 -13.68 4.37
C LEU A 87 -14.53 -15.16 4.62
N GLY A 88 -14.99 -16.05 3.73
CA GLY A 88 -14.83 -17.49 3.90
C GLY A 88 -13.48 -18.09 3.52
N SER A 89 -12.60 -17.35 2.85
CA SER A 89 -11.26 -17.84 2.44
C SER A 89 -10.14 -16.89 2.87
N ASN A 90 -8.92 -17.45 2.99
CA ASN A 90 -7.73 -16.66 3.37
C ASN A 90 -7.46 -15.50 2.38
N TYR A 91 -7.67 -15.73 1.07
CA TYR A 91 -7.49 -14.66 0.07
C TYR A 91 -8.55 -13.57 0.17
N ARG A 92 -9.80 -13.90 0.54
CA ARG A 92 -10.85 -12.90 0.78
C ARG A 92 -10.55 -12.09 2.04
N MET A 93 -10.06 -12.75 3.09
CA MET A 93 -9.63 -12.04 4.29
C MET A 93 -8.45 -11.12 4.00
N LEU A 94 -7.45 -11.59 3.26
CA LEU A 94 -6.31 -10.76 2.84
C LEU A 94 -6.76 -9.57 1.99
N ALA A 95 -7.62 -9.77 1.00
CA ALA A 95 -8.17 -8.71 0.17
C ALA A 95 -8.94 -7.66 0.99
N PHE A 96 -9.72 -8.10 1.97
CA PHE A 96 -10.42 -7.21 2.91
C PHE A 96 -9.41 -6.40 3.76
N LEU A 97 -8.37 -7.04 4.29
CA LEU A 97 -7.35 -6.37 5.09
C LEU A 97 -6.58 -5.34 4.27
N LEU A 98 -6.28 -5.64 2.99
CA LEU A 98 -5.64 -4.68 2.08
C LEU A 98 -6.52 -3.44 1.85
N ILE A 99 -7.83 -3.61 1.65
CA ILE A 99 -8.75 -2.48 1.54
C ILE A 99 -8.77 -1.69 2.85
N LEU A 100 -8.85 -2.39 3.98
CA LEU A 100 -8.86 -1.75 5.29
C LEU A 100 -7.59 -0.93 5.57
N THR A 101 -6.43 -1.41 5.11
CA THR A 101 -5.14 -0.70 5.20
C THR A 101 -5.15 0.60 4.40
N THR A 102 -5.85 0.67 3.25
CA THR A 102 -5.86 1.88 2.42
C THR A 102 -6.55 3.07 3.09
N ILE A 103 -7.47 2.83 4.02
CA ILE A 103 -8.23 3.90 4.69
C ILE A 103 -7.30 4.79 5.53
N PRO A 104 -6.58 4.29 6.56
CA PRO A 104 -5.68 5.13 7.33
C PRO A 104 -4.52 5.67 6.48
N THR A 105 -4.03 4.90 5.50
CA THR A 105 -3.00 5.36 4.56
C THR A 105 -3.47 6.59 3.79
N ALA A 106 -4.68 6.58 3.24
CA ALA A 106 -5.24 7.70 2.48
C ALA A 106 -5.49 8.93 3.36
N VAL A 107 -6.02 8.72 4.57
CA VAL A 107 -6.27 9.81 5.51
C VAL A 107 -4.97 10.51 5.91
N ILE A 108 -3.99 9.75 6.39
CA ILE A 108 -2.71 10.29 6.86
C ILE A 108 -1.90 10.86 5.70
N GLY A 109 -1.80 10.13 4.57
CA GLY A 109 -1.11 10.60 3.38
C GLY A 109 -1.72 11.90 2.84
N GLY A 110 -3.05 12.01 2.83
CA GLY A 110 -3.75 13.24 2.44
C GLY A 110 -3.48 14.41 3.38
N MET A 111 -3.45 14.19 4.69
CA MET A 111 -3.13 15.23 5.69
C MET A 111 -1.68 15.72 5.57
N ILE A 112 -0.74 14.83 5.23
CA ILE A 112 0.69 15.15 5.12
C ILE A 112 1.05 15.71 3.73
N GLN A 113 0.17 15.59 2.74
CA GLN A 113 0.46 15.98 1.35
C GLN A 113 0.94 17.43 1.20
N SER A 114 0.38 18.36 1.95
CA SER A 114 0.80 19.77 1.96
C SER A 114 2.24 19.93 2.48
N LEU A 115 2.62 19.18 3.49
CA LEU A 115 3.98 19.13 4.01
C LEU A 115 4.95 18.53 2.98
N VAL A 116 4.54 17.50 2.27
CA VAL A 116 5.34 16.84 1.23
C VAL A 116 5.67 17.80 0.10
N THR A 117 4.71 18.60 -0.37
CA THR A 117 4.94 19.59 -1.43
C THR A 117 5.90 20.69 -1.00
N LEU A 118 5.84 21.15 0.25
CA LEU A 118 6.76 22.16 0.80
C LEU A 118 8.19 21.62 0.99
N THR A 119 8.32 20.35 1.35
CA THR A 119 9.61 19.73 1.65
C THR A 119 10.30 19.13 0.44
N SER A 120 9.59 18.83 -0.64
CA SER A 120 10.15 18.23 -1.87
C SER A 120 11.07 19.18 -2.65
N SER A 121 10.98 20.49 -2.42
CA SER A 121 11.86 21.50 -3.03
C SER A 121 13.24 21.59 -2.37
N ASN A 122 13.46 20.98 -1.22
CA ASN A 122 14.69 21.06 -0.45
C ASN A 122 15.32 19.67 -0.28
N LEU A 123 16.65 19.58 -0.50
CA LEU A 123 17.40 18.31 -0.33
C LEU A 123 17.50 17.82 1.11
N LEU A 124 17.30 18.70 2.09
CA LEU A 124 17.35 18.32 3.50
C LEU A 124 16.27 17.31 3.87
N ALA A 125 15.03 17.50 3.38
CA ALA A 125 13.93 16.61 3.72
C ALA A 125 14.13 15.16 3.22
N PRO A 126 14.43 14.91 1.93
CA PRO A 126 14.74 13.56 1.48
C PRO A 126 15.99 12.99 2.14
N GLY A 127 17.00 13.82 2.50
CA GLY A 127 18.19 13.38 3.23
C GLY A 127 17.85 12.88 4.64
N VAL A 128 17.10 13.64 5.40
CA VAL A 128 16.61 13.24 6.74
C VAL A 128 15.73 12.00 6.65
N GLY A 129 14.85 11.92 5.65
CA GLY A 129 14.00 10.77 5.42
C GLY A 129 14.79 9.49 5.11
N LEU A 130 15.87 9.59 4.31
CA LEU A 130 16.79 8.47 4.04
C LEU A 130 17.50 8.01 5.32
N TYR A 131 17.94 8.95 6.14
CA TYR A 131 18.60 8.65 7.41
C TYR A 131 17.64 7.91 8.36
N LEU A 132 16.40 8.39 8.49
CA LEU A 132 15.36 7.72 9.28
C LEU A 132 15.05 6.31 8.73
N THR A 133 14.95 6.16 7.40
CA THR A 133 14.76 4.85 6.77
C THR A 133 15.91 3.90 7.10
N ALA A 134 17.14 4.37 7.06
CA ALA A 134 18.31 3.56 7.41
C ALA A 134 18.24 3.08 8.88
N ILE A 135 17.90 3.98 9.81
CA ILE A 135 17.71 3.60 11.23
C ILE A 135 16.60 2.56 11.37
N LEU A 136 15.44 2.77 10.73
CA LEU A 136 14.32 1.83 10.80
C LEU A 136 14.70 0.45 10.26
N LEU A 137 15.45 0.38 9.16
CA LEU A 137 15.93 -0.89 8.60
C LEU A 137 16.90 -1.61 9.54
N VAL A 138 17.85 -0.88 10.15
CA VAL A 138 18.77 -1.46 11.12
C VAL A 138 18.02 -1.98 12.35
N VAL A 139 17.06 -1.21 12.87
CA VAL A 139 16.23 -1.65 13.99
C VAL A 139 15.39 -2.87 13.60
N ALA A 140 14.82 -2.89 12.40
CA ALA A 140 14.04 -4.03 11.91
C ALA A 140 14.89 -5.30 11.78
N ASP A 141 16.15 -5.17 11.33
CA ASP A 141 17.10 -6.27 11.19
C ASP A 141 17.54 -6.86 12.57
N MET A 142 17.54 -6.01 13.61
CA MET A 142 17.85 -6.43 14.98
C MET A 142 16.68 -7.09 15.69
N LEU A 143 15.45 -6.95 15.20
CA LEU A 143 14.27 -7.55 15.80
C LEU A 143 14.12 -9.03 15.37
N PRO A 144 13.61 -9.89 16.26
CA PRO A 144 13.31 -11.27 15.88
C PRO A 144 12.23 -11.34 14.79
N GLU A 145 12.30 -12.36 13.96
CA GLU A 145 11.29 -12.58 12.92
C GLU A 145 9.89 -12.69 13.54
N GLY A 146 8.92 -12.01 12.91
CA GLY A 146 7.56 -12.01 13.39
C GLY A 146 6.86 -13.35 13.12
N GLU A 147 6.12 -13.86 14.09
CA GLU A 147 5.39 -15.13 13.99
C GLU A 147 4.08 -15.03 13.20
N LYS A 148 3.65 -13.81 12.81
CA LYS A 148 2.38 -13.59 12.12
C LYS A 148 2.46 -14.00 10.65
N THR A 149 1.64 -14.96 10.27
CA THR A 149 1.43 -15.35 8.88
C THR A 149 0.16 -14.71 8.31
N GLN A 150 -0.02 -14.76 6.99
CA GLN A 150 -1.24 -14.24 6.33
C GLN A 150 -2.55 -14.76 6.93
N LYS A 151 -2.54 -15.98 7.51
CA LYS A 151 -3.71 -16.60 8.12
C LYS A 151 -4.08 -16.01 9.49
N ASN A 152 -3.10 -15.42 10.18
CA ASN A 152 -3.25 -14.92 11.56
C ASN A 152 -3.35 -13.40 11.65
N LEU A 153 -3.35 -12.70 10.50
CA LEU A 153 -3.53 -11.26 10.44
C LEU A 153 -4.93 -10.84 10.90
N LYS A 154 -4.98 -9.84 11.76
CA LYS A 154 -6.21 -9.26 12.31
C LYS A 154 -6.47 -7.88 11.69
N PRO A 155 -7.72 -7.38 11.70
CA PRO A 155 -8.04 -6.02 11.25
C PRO A 155 -7.22 -4.93 11.95
N LYS A 156 -6.87 -5.12 13.22
CA LYS A 156 -5.99 -4.20 13.96
C LYS A 156 -4.60 -4.09 13.34
N ASP A 157 -4.03 -5.22 12.88
CA ASP A 157 -2.71 -5.24 12.24
C ASP A 157 -2.74 -4.46 10.92
N ALA A 158 -3.83 -4.59 10.14
CA ALA A 158 -4.04 -3.85 8.90
C ALA A 158 -4.17 -2.33 9.15
N LEU A 159 -4.90 -1.92 10.19
CA LEU A 159 -5.03 -0.50 10.54
C LEU A 159 -3.69 0.10 10.99
N ILE A 160 -2.91 -0.63 11.80
CA ILE A 160 -1.58 -0.20 12.24
C ILE A 160 -0.63 -0.08 11.04
N ALA A 161 -0.59 -1.11 10.19
CA ALA A 161 0.22 -1.08 8.96
C ALA A 161 -0.17 0.11 8.07
N GLY A 162 -1.47 0.36 7.87
CA GLY A 162 -1.96 1.49 7.09
C GLY A 162 -1.63 2.85 7.71
N PHE A 163 -1.61 2.94 9.03
CA PHE A 163 -1.19 4.14 9.75
C PHE A 163 0.28 4.47 9.45
N PHE A 164 1.21 3.53 9.64
CA PHE A 164 2.61 3.73 9.33
C PHE A 164 2.85 3.94 7.82
N GLN A 165 2.14 3.21 6.98
CA GLN A 165 2.18 3.40 5.52
C GLN A 165 1.77 4.81 5.10
N GLY A 166 0.87 5.49 5.81
CA GLY A 166 0.50 6.87 5.57
C GLY A 166 1.69 7.83 5.74
N PHE A 167 2.53 7.63 6.75
CA PHE A 167 3.74 8.43 6.94
C PHE A 167 4.80 8.20 5.87
N SER A 168 4.82 7.06 5.22
CA SER A 168 5.77 6.77 4.13
C SER A 168 5.54 7.61 2.86
N THR A 169 4.51 8.46 2.84
CA THR A 169 4.35 9.48 1.79
C THR A 169 5.38 10.60 1.89
N ILE A 170 6.01 10.78 3.06
CA ILE A 170 7.10 11.77 3.26
C ILE A 170 8.31 11.37 2.41
N PRO A 171 8.88 12.31 1.60
CA PRO A 171 10.04 12.03 0.78
C PRO A 171 11.22 11.54 1.62
N GLY A 172 11.79 10.41 1.27
CA GLY A 172 12.89 9.79 2.00
C GLY A 172 12.47 8.61 2.88
N LEU A 173 11.24 8.57 3.39
CA LEU A 173 10.73 7.38 4.06
C LEU A 173 10.41 6.29 3.02
N SER A 174 10.91 5.08 3.28
CA SER A 174 10.68 3.95 2.39
C SER A 174 9.29 3.36 2.61
N ARG A 175 8.49 3.26 1.53
CA ARG A 175 7.18 2.59 1.58
C ARG A 175 7.28 1.10 1.82
N LEU A 176 8.40 0.48 1.45
CA LEU A 176 8.63 -0.95 1.67
C LEU A 176 9.24 -1.25 3.04
N GLY A 177 9.83 -0.24 3.70
CA GLY A 177 10.47 -0.38 5.01
C GLY A 177 9.66 0.19 6.17
N SER A 178 8.44 0.68 5.91
CA SER A 178 7.55 1.26 6.94
C SER A 178 6.49 0.28 7.45
#